data_db7e839d8faa0bbf434ee6dce67eda15
#
_entry.id   db7e839d8faa0bbf434ee6dce67eda15
#
_cell.length_a   1.000
_cell.length_b   1.000
_cell.length_c   1.000
_cell.angle_alpha   90.00
_cell.angle_beta   90.00
_cell.angle_gamma   90.00
#
_symmetry.space_group_name_H-M   'P 1'
#
loop_
_entity.id
_entity.type
_entity.pdbx_description
1 polymer ?
#
loop_
_entity_poly.entity_id
_entity_poly.type
_entity_poly.pdbx_seq_one_letter_code
_entity_poly.pdbx_strand_id
1 'polypeptide(L)'
;MNLKVLGPGCANCERLEARTREALDSLGLHATLDKVTDPVEIASYGVLRTPGLVMDEVLVVSGRVPTSQEIAELLASSSRR
;
A
#
# COMPACT_ATOMS: atom_id res chain seq x y z
N MET A 1 -6.70 -9.15 6.10
CA MET A 1 -5.57 -8.24 5.84
C MET A 1 -6.11 -6.88 5.43
N ASN A 2 -5.59 -5.85 6.02
CA ASN A 2 -6.02 -4.48 5.77
C ASN A 2 -4.89 -3.69 5.14
N LEU A 3 -5.13 -3.15 3.94
CA LEU A 3 -4.15 -2.39 3.19
C LEU A 3 -4.63 -0.96 3.02
N LYS A 4 -3.70 -0.01 3.09
CA LYS A 4 -4.01 1.41 2.88
C LYS A 4 -2.97 2.02 1.95
N VAL A 5 -3.43 2.77 0.96
CA VAL A 5 -2.57 3.58 0.09
C VAL A 5 -2.67 5.02 0.58
N LEU A 6 -1.55 5.56 1.02
CA LEU A 6 -1.48 6.90 1.58
C LEU A 6 -1.02 7.90 0.52
N GLY A 7 -1.82 8.91 0.27
CA GLY A 7 -1.46 9.95 -0.67
C GLY A 7 -2.65 10.80 -1.10
N PRO A 8 -2.39 12.00 -1.63
CA PRO A 8 -3.45 12.95 -1.97
C PRO A 8 -4.18 12.67 -3.31
N GLY A 9 -4.01 11.47 -3.88
CA GLY A 9 -4.64 11.13 -5.14
C GLY A 9 -3.80 11.45 -6.38
N CYS A 10 -2.50 11.52 -6.22
CA CYS A 10 -1.57 11.78 -7.33
C CYS A 10 -1.45 10.57 -8.25
N ALA A 11 -0.83 10.77 -9.43
CA ALA A 11 -0.64 9.69 -10.40
C ALA A 11 0.12 8.49 -9.81
N ASN A 12 1.15 8.75 -8.99
CA ASN A 12 1.91 7.69 -8.34
C ASN A 12 1.09 6.96 -7.29
N CYS A 13 0.19 7.67 -6.61
CA CYS A 13 -0.72 7.06 -5.65
C CYS A 13 -1.67 6.08 -6.35
N GLU A 14 -2.17 6.46 -7.51
CA GLU A 14 -3.05 5.61 -8.32
C GLU A 14 -2.29 4.39 -8.86
N ARG A 15 -1.04 4.57 -9.27
CA ARG A 15 -0.19 3.47 -9.72
C ARG A 15 0.06 2.46 -8.60
N LEU A 16 0.33 2.96 -7.40
CA LEU A 16 0.54 2.09 -6.25
C LEU A 16 -0.71 1.29 -5.95
N GLU A 17 -1.87 1.93 -5.99
CA GLU A 17 -3.15 1.23 -5.80
C GLU A 17 -3.34 0.14 -6.84
N ALA A 18 -3.14 0.46 -8.12
CA ALA A 18 -3.32 -0.49 -9.20
C ALA A 18 -2.38 -1.69 -9.08
N ARG A 19 -1.12 -1.45 -8.74
CA ARG A 19 -0.14 -2.51 -8.55
C ARG A 19 -0.43 -3.36 -7.33
N THR A 20 -0.97 -2.76 -6.28
CA THR A 20 -1.38 -3.49 -5.08
C THR A 20 -2.54 -4.43 -5.41
N ARG A 21 -3.54 -3.95 -6.15
CA ARG A 21 -4.66 -4.79 -6.58
C ARG A 21 -4.20 -5.94 -7.48
N GLU A 22 -3.27 -5.65 -8.38
CA GLU A 22 -2.69 -6.67 -9.26
C GLU A 22 -1.97 -7.74 -8.46
N ALA A 23 -1.19 -7.34 -7.45
CA ALA A 23 -0.50 -8.27 -6.57
C ALA A 23 -1.47 -9.14 -5.78
N LEU A 24 -2.54 -8.56 -5.25
CA LEU A 24 -3.58 -9.31 -4.54
C LEU A 24 -4.23 -10.35 -5.45
N ASP A 25 -4.55 -9.95 -6.68
CA ASP A 25 -5.16 -10.85 -7.65
C ASP A 25 -4.23 -12.02 -8.00
N SER A 26 -2.94 -11.74 -8.20
CA SER A 26 -1.96 -12.77 -8.57
C SER A 26 -1.75 -13.79 -7.46
N LEU A 27 -1.95 -13.39 -6.20
CA LEU A 27 -1.80 -14.27 -5.05
C LEU A 27 -3.13 -14.92 -4.63
N GLY A 28 -4.24 -14.50 -5.23
CA GLY A 28 -5.56 -14.97 -4.84
C GLY A 28 -5.95 -14.54 -3.43
N LEU A 29 -5.42 -13.44 -2.94
CA LEU A 29 -5.69 -12.94 -1.60
C LEU A 29 -6.88 -11.98 -1.59
N HIS A 30 -7.69 -12.09 -0.56
CA HIS A 30 -8.76 -11.14 -0.29
C HIS A 30 -8.30 -10.21 0.82
N ALA A 31 -8.28 -8.91 0.52
CA ALA A 31 -7.85 -7.89 1.46
C ALA A 31 -8.69 -6.63 1.26
N THR A 32 -8.85 -5.86 2.33
CA THR A 32 -9.43 -4.54 2.24
C THR A 32 -8.35 -3.57 1.77
N LEU A 33 -8.65 -2.78 0.74
CA LEU A 33 -7.73 -1.77 0.24
C LEU A 33 -8.42 -0.41 0.29
N ASP A 34 -7.95 0.43 1.18
CA ASP A 34 -8.49 1.78 1.38
C ASP A 34 -7.49 2.83 0.91
N LYS A 35 -8.02 3.98 0.49
CA LYS A 35 -7.21 5.15 0.17
C LYS A 35 -7.28 6.12 1.33
N VAL A 36 -6.13 6.58 1.79
CA VAL A 36 -6.04 7.61 2.83
C VAL A 36 -5.49 8.87 2.19
N THR A 37 -6.32 9.90 2.09
CA THR A 37 -5.97 11.15 1.43
C THR A 37 -5.79 12.31 2.39
N ASP A 38 -6.22 12.16 3.63
CA ASP A 38 -6.11 13.20 4.66
C ASP A 38 -4.65 13.37 5.08
N PRO A 39 -4.07 14.57 4.93
CA PRO A 39 -2.67 14.81 5.30
C PRO A 39 -2.36 14.48 6.77
N VAL A 40 -3.30 14.69 7.68
CA VAL A 40 -3.10 14.41 9.10
C VAL A 40 -3.00 12.91 9.33
N GLU A 41 -3.89 12.12 8.70
CA GLU A 41 -3.83 10.67 8.81
C GLU A 41 -2.57 10.11 8.17
N ILE A 42 -2.19 10.63 7.01
CA ILE A 42 -0.95 10.22 6.33
C ILE A 42 0.24 10.45 7.25
N ALA A 43 0.33 11.62 7.85
CA ALA A 43 1.42 11.96 8.77
C ALA A 43 1.44 11.05 9.99
N SER A 44 0.28 10.60 10.46
CA SER A 44 0.19 9.74 11.64
C SER A 44 0.85 8.37 11.43
N TYR A 45 1.03 7.93 10.18
CA TYR A 45 1.73 6.69 9.88
C TYR A 45 3.25 6.88 9.75
N GLY A 46 3.75 8.10 9.90
CA GLY A 46 5.16 8.39 9.80
C GLY A 46 5.66 8.54 8.35
N VAL A 47 4.76 8.72 7.39
CA VAL A 47 5.12 8.91 5.99
C VAL A 47 5.64 10.32 5.78
N LEU A 48 6.87 10.42 5.29
CA LEU A 48 7.49 11.70 4.93
C LEU A 48 7.28 12.05 3.47
N ARG A 49 7.09 11.03 2.62
CA ARG A 49 6.86 11.21 1.18
C ARG A 49 5.77 10.26 0.72
N THR A 50 4.86 10.77 -0.08
CA THR A 50 3.82 9.96 -0.69
C THR A 50 4.26 9.52 -2.09
N PRO A 51 3.77 8.39 -2.58
CA PRO A 51 2.78 7.52 -1.95
C PRO A 51 3.38 6.61 -0.88
N GLY A 52 2.53 6.10 0.00
CA GLY A 52 2.92 5.11 1.00
C GLY A 52 1.98 3.93 0.98
N LEU A 53 2.47 2.77 1.39
CA LEU A 53 1.67 1.55 1.51
C LEU A 53 1.73 1.05 2.94
N VAL A 54 0.57 0.83 3.54
CA VAL A 54 0.41 0.33 4.90
C VAL A 54 -0.23 -1.05 4.84
N MET A 55 0.35 -2.02 5.55
CA MET A 55 -0.19 -3.37 5.72
C MET A 55 -0.46 -3.62 7.19
N ASP A 56 -1.74 -3.84 7.53
CA ASP A 56 -2.16 -4.11 8.92
C ASP A 56 -1.56 -3.09 9.90
N GLU A 57 -1.72 -1.81 9.58
CA GLU A 57 -1.27 -0.66 10.38
C GLU A 57 0.25 -0.46 10.42
N VAL A 58 1.02 -1.19 9.59
CA VAL A 58 2.47 -1.04 9.49
C VAL A 58 2.83 -0.44 8.15
N LEU A 59 3.57 0.67 8.16
CA LEU A 59 4.07 1.30 6.93
C LEU A 59 5.19 0.45 6.35
N VAL A 60 5.00 -0.05 5.12
CA VAL A 60 5.98 -0.94 4.47
C VAL A 60 6.67 -0.29 3.26
N VAL A 61 6.05 0.73 2.65
CA VAL A 61 6.63 1.46 1.53
C VAL A 61 6.32 2.94 1.70
N SER A 62 7.31 3.80 1.45
CA SER A 62 7.07 5.23 1.42
C SER A 62 7.95 5.91 0.37
N GLY A 63 7.36 6.88 -0.32
CA GLY A 63 8.07 7.73 -1.27
C GLY A 63 8.41 7.09 -2.61
N ARG A 64 7.88 5.91 -2.91
CA ARG A 64 8.11 5.25 -4.19
C ARG A 64 6.95 4.34 -4.57
N VAL A 65 6.93 3.94 -5.83
CA VAL A 65 5.95 2.97 -6.34
C VAL A 65 6.71 1.68 -6.65
N PRO A 66 6.57 0.64 -5.79
CA PRO A 66 7.20 -0.65 -6.05
C PRO A 66 6.52 -1.37 -7.21
N THR A 67 7.18 -2.39 -7.74
CA THR A 67 6.55 -3.24 -8.76
C THR A 67 5.48 -4.12 -8.10
N SER A 68 4.56 -4.65 -8.91
CA SER A 68 3.54 -5.58 -8.40
C SER A 68 4.19 -6.83 -7.81
N GLN A 69 5.34 -7.26 -8.34
CA GLN A 69 6.08 -8.39 -7.80
C GLN A 69 6.63 -8.09 -6.40
N GLU A 70 7.20 -6.91 -6.20
CA GLU A 70 7.68 -6.50 -4.88
C GLU A 70 6.53 -6.46 -3.86
N ILE A 71 5.38 -5.92 -4.28
CA ILE A 71 4.20 -5.87 -3.42
C ILE A 71 3.72 -7.30 -3.09
N ALA A 72 3.71 -8.18 -4.08
CA ALA A 72 3.32 -9.58 -3.88
C ALA A 72 4.23 -10.27 -2.86
N GLU A 73 5.54 -10.01 -2.92
CA GLU A 73 6.49 -10.55 -1.95
C GLU A 73 6.23 -10.03 -0.54
N LEU A 74 5.93 -8.74 -0.41
CA LEU A 74 5.57 -8.15 0.88
C LEU A 74 4.29 -8.77 1.44
N LEU A 75 3.28 -8.96 0.60
CA LEU A 75 2.01 -9.57 1.00
C LEU A 75 2.21 -11.02 1.43
N ALA A 76 2.98 -11.79 0.67
CA ALA A 76 3.26 -13.19 0.99
C ALA A 76 4.01 -13.31 2.31
N SER A 77 4.97 -12.42 2.56
CA SER A 77 5.73 -12.40 3.81
C SER A 77 4.82 -12.06 4.99
N SER A 78 3.90 -11.09 4.81
CA SER A 78 2.97 -10.69 5.86
C SER A 78 1.96 -11.78 6.19
N SER A 79 1.49 -12.51 5.19
CA SER A 79 0.45 -13.54 5.39
C SER A 79 0.98 -14.82 6.06
N ARG A 80 2.28 -14.95 6.23
CA ARG A 80 2.90 -16.10 6.88
C ARG A 80 2.97 -15.99 8.40
N ARG A 81 2.55 -14.87 8.94
CA ARG A 81 2.58 -14.64 10.39
C ARG A 81 1.37 -15.20 11.09
#